data_482d48f4a77de1565da4e9a673b95268
#
_entry.id   482d48f4a77de1565da4e9a673b95268
#
_cell.length_a   1.000
_cell.length_b   1.000
_cell.length_c   1.000
_cell.angle_alpha   90.00
_cell.angle_beta   90.00
_cell.angle_gamma   90.00
#
_symmetry.space_group_name_H-M   'P 1'
#
loop_
_entity.id
_entity.type
_entity.pdbx_description
1 polymer ?
#
loop_
_entity_poly.entity_id
_entity_poly.type
_entity_poly.pdbx_seq_one_letter_code
_entity_poly.pdbx_strand_id
1 'polypeptide(L)'
;VISYFIGWLAFGNNPLVSPVGGELTTSDALYRVAVIAGYVFLSLLVAAGLAFYMSVRSDVPLGAVGTAVVIVIVIQILDAITALGDLRTWLPGHYAQAWTDALNPTIEWSDMARGGAYAVALFVLFVVLAVLKFDRKDITS
;
A
#
# COMPACT_ATOMS: atom_id res chain seq x y z
N VAL A 1 -12.04 -4.21 11.76
CA VAL A 1 -12.78 -5.19 12.57
C VAL A 1 -13.69 -4.48 13.58
N ILE A 2 -13.16 -3.55 14.41
CA ILE A 2 -13.96 -2.82 15.41
C ILE A 2 -15.08 -2.01 14.75
N SER A 3 -14.79 -1.27 13.68
CA SER A 3 -15.77 -0.47 12.94
C SER A 3 -16.90 -1.32 12.34
N TYR A 4 -16.58 -2.54 11.91
CA TYR A 4 -17.57 -3.48 11.40
C TYR A 4 -18.51 -3.95 12.52
N PHE A 5 -17.94 -4.28 13.68
CA PHE A 5 -18.72 -4.71 14.84
C PHE A 5 -19.67 -3.61 15.35
N ILE A 6 -19.18 -2.38 15.44
CA ILE A 6 -20.00 -1.21 15.81
C ILE A 6 -21.10 -0.95 14.76
N GLY A 7 -20.76 -1.04 13.48
CA GLY A 7 -21.73 -0.88 12.40
C GLY A 7 -22.82 -1.94 12.42
N TRP A 8 -22.47 -3.20 12.67
CA TRP A 8 -23.44 -4.28 12.81
C TRP A 8 -24.36 -4.09 14.04
N LEU A 9 -23.81 -3.62 15.15
CA LEU A 9 -24.57 -3.34 16.37
C LEU A 9 -25.55 -2.15 16.19
N ALA A 10 -25.14 -1.13 15.43
CA ALA A 10 -25.92 0.10 15.24
C ALA A 10 -26.97 -0.01 14.13
N PHE A 11 -26.69 -0.74 13.06
CA PHE A 11 -27.51 -0.79 11.83
C PHE A 11 -28.12 -2.17 11.57
N GLY A 12 -27.80 -3.17 12.38
CA GLY A 12 -28.31 -4.53 12.24
C GLY A 12 -27.77 -5.26 11.01
N ASN A 13 -28.53 -6.25 10.54
CA ASN A 13 -28.14 -7.12 9.43
C ASN A 13 -28.76 -6.67 8.08
N ASN A 14 -28.92 -5.37 7.90
CA ASN A 14 -29.42 -4.81 6.65
C ASN A 14 -28.38 -4.97 5.52
N PRO A 15 -28.80 -5.15 4.27
CA PRO A 15 -27.86 -5.21 3.14
C PRO A 15 -27.02 -3.93 3.08
N LEU A 16 -25.70 -4.12 2.95
CA LEU A 16 -24.76 -3.02 2.85
C LEU A 16 -24.82 -2.44 1.44
N VAL A 17 -24.95 -1.15 1.34
CA VAL A 17 -24.91 -0.44 0.05
C VAL A 17 -23.44 -0.09 -0.25
N SER A 18 -22.93 -0.53 -1.40
CA SER A 18 -21.61 -0.11 -1.87
C SER A 18 -21.60 1.39 -2.18
N PRO A 19 -20.51 2.12 -1.86
CA PRO A 19 -20.35 3.51 -2.26
C PRO A 19 -20.46 3.75 -3.78
N VAL A 20 -20.25 2.70 -4.57
CA VAL A 20 -20.29 2.75 -6.05
C VAL A 20 -21.64 2.24 -6.60
N GLY A 21 -22.58 1.88 -5.70
CA GLY A 21 -23.91 1.34 -6.04
C GLY A 21 -23.97 -0.19 -6.00
N GLY A 22 -25.14 -0.71 -5.65
CA GLY A 22 -25.41 -2.14 -5.50
C GLY A 22 -25.51 -2.59 -4.04
N GLU A 23 -26.36 -3.58 -3.80
CA GLU A 23 -26.49 -4.22 -2.49
C GLU A 23 -25.42 -5.31 -2.36
N LEU A 24 -24.70 -5.29 -1.27
CA LEU A 24 -23.68 -6.28 -0.93
C LEU A 24 -24.21 -7.22 0.15
N THR A 25 -24.11 -8.51 -0.10
CA THR A 25 -24.32 -9.49 0.96
C THR A 25 -23.24 -9.33 2.03
N THR A 26 -23.55 -9.62 3.29
CA THR A 26 -22.59 -9.51 4.40
C THR A 26 -21.29 -10.30 4.14
N SER A 27 -21.38 -11.46 3.51
CA SER A 27 -20.22 -12.27 3.10
C SER A 27 -19.35 -11.57 2.06
N ASP A 28 -19.99 -10.94 1.05
CA ASP A 28 -19.26 -10.22 0.00
C ASP A 28 -18.59 -8.97 0.55
N ALA A 29 -19.26 -8.28 1.46
CA ALA A 29 -18.68 -7.12 2.15
C ALA A 29 -17.45 -7.51 2.98
N LEU A 30 -17.52 -8.61 3.75
CA LEU A 30 -16.37 -9.12 4.51
C LEU A 30 -15.22 -9.54 3.61
N TYR A 31 -15.51 -10.24 2.52
CA TYR A 31 -14.50 -10.63 1.54
C TYR A 31 -13.80 -9.40 0.94
N ARG A 32 -14.55 -8.39 0.52
CA ARG A 32 -14.00 -7.14 -0.03
C ARG A 32 -13.16 -6.38 0.98
N VAL A 33 -13.61 -6.30 2.24
CA VAL A 33 -12.82 -5.69 3.32
C VAL A 33 -11.51 -6.44 3.55
N ALA A 34 -11.53 -7.77 3.52
CA ALA A 34 -10.32 -8.57 3.66
C ALA A 34 -9.34 -8.35 2.49
N VAL A 35 -9.85 -8.28 1.25
CA VAL A 35 -9.05 -7.98 0.05
C VAL A 35 -8.43 -6.59 0.14
N ILE A 36 -9.23 -5.58 0.49
CA ILE A 36 -8.75 -4.19 0.66
C ILE A 36 -7.69 -4.12 1.76
N ALA A 37 -7.95 -4.74 2.92
CA ALA A 37 -7.01 -4.75 4.04
C ALA A 37 -5.68 -5.43 3.64
N GLY A 38 -5.73 -6.55 2.93
CA GLY A 38 -4.55 -7.23 2.41
C GLY A 38 -3.77 -6.37 1.42
N TYR A 39 -4.46 -5.69 0.52
CA TYR A 39 -3.83 -4.80 -0.46
C TYR A 39 -3.17 -3.58 0.20
N VAL A 40 -3.86 -2.93 1.12
CA VAL A 40 -3.31 -1.81 1.89
C VAL A 40 -2.09 -2.26 2.70
N PHE A 41 -2.14 -3.45 3.30
CA PHE A 41 -0.99 -4.02 3.99
C PHE A 41 0.22 -4.20 3.06
N LEU A 42 0.03 -4.74 1.85
CA LEU A 42 1.09 -4.85 0.84
C LEU A 42 1.66 -3.49 0.45
N SER A 43 0.81 -2.49 0.28
CA SER A 43 1.25 -1.11 -0.03
C SER A 43 2.09 -0.51 1.11
N LEU A 44 1.72 -0.77 2.36
CA LEU A 44 2.48 -0.33 3.52
C LEU A 44 3.83 -1.03 3.64
N LEU A 45 3.98 -2.28 3.16
CA LEU A 45 5.27 -2.96 3.13
C LEU A 45 6.30 -2.23 2.26
N VAL A 46 5.88 -1.58 1.18
CA VAL A 46 6.80 -0.77 0.35
C VAL A 46 7.39 0.37 1.17
N ALA A 47 6.55 1.11 1.89
CA ALA A 47 7.00 2.21 2.75
C ALA A 47 7.89 1.70 3.90
N ALA A 48 7.54 0.56 4.49
CA ALA A 48 8.34 -0.08 5.54
C ALA A 48 9.70 -0.54 5.01
N GLY A 49 9.75 -1.15 3.81
CA GLY A 49 11.00 -1.55 3.16
C GLY A 49 11.90 -0.36 2.85
N LEU A 50 11.32 0.72 2.34
CA LEU A 50 12.05 1.97 2.09
C LEU A 50 12.60 2.57 3.41
N ALA A 51 11.78 2.63 4.45
CA ALA A 51 12.20 3.13 5.76
C ALA A 51 13.31 2.27 6.35
N PHE A 52 13.23 0.94 6.21
CA PHE A 52 14.27 0.02 6.64
C PHE A 52 15.58 0.25 5.89
N TYR A 53 15.52 0.38 4.56
CA TYR A 53 16.71 0.71 3.75
C TYR A 53 17.33 2.06 4.17
N MET A 54 16.51 3.08 4.39
CA MET A 54 16.99 4.39 4.84
C MET A 54 17.60 4.32 6.24
N SER A 55 17.08 3.49 7.14
CA SER A 55 17.62 3.29 8.48
C SER A 55 19.04 2.69 8.46
N VAL A 56 19.30 1.74 7.56
CA VAL A 56 20.65 1.17 7.40
C VAL A 56 21.65 2.19 6.82
N ARG A 57 21.15 3.13 6.01
CA ARG A 57 21.97 4.15 5.36
C ARG A 57 22.25 5.37 6.24
N SER A 58 21.41 5.66 7.19
CA SER A 58 21.47 6.86 8.05
C SER A 58 21.95 6.47 9.44
N ASP A 59 22.84 7.29 10.01
CA ASP A 59 23.26 7.14 11.40
C ASP A 59 22.29 7.82 12.39
N VAL A 60 21.29 8.53 11.86
CA VAL A 60 20.25 9.19 12.66
C VAL A 60 18.88 8.57 12.35
N PRO A 61 18.30 7.75 13.27
CA PRO A 61 17.05 7.03 13.02
C PRO A 61 15.88 7.94 12.63
N LEU A 62 15.75 9.08 13.27
CA LEU A 62 14.69 10.06 12.99
C LEU A 62 14.81 10.66 11.58
N GLY A 63 16.05 10.90 11.13
CA GLY A 63 16.34 11.36 9.78
C GLY A 63 15.97 10.32 8.72
N ALA A 64 16.19 9.04 9.00
CA ALA A 64 15.82 7.95 8.09
C ALA A 64 14.30 7.88 7.85
N VAL A 65 13.51 7.95 8.93
CA VAL A 65 12.04 7.94 8.84
C VAL A 65 11.55 9.19 8.13
N GLY A 66 12.05 10.38 8.48
CA GLY A 66 11.70 11.63 7.82
C GLY A 66 11.97 11.60 6.32
N THR A 67 13.15 11.11 5.92
CA THR A 67 13.49 10.96 4.50
C THR A 67 12.56 9.99 3.77
N ALA A 68 12.24 8.85 4.36
CA ALA A 68 11.32 7.89 3.75
C ALA A 68 9.92 8.50 3.54
N VAL A 69 9.40 9.23 4.54
CA VAL A 69 8.11 9.93 4.43
C VAL A 69 8.12 10.97 3.31
N VAL A 70 9.17 11.80 3.24
CA VAL A 70 9.31 12.81 2.17
C VAL A 70 9.33 12.15 0.79
N ILE A 71 10.07 11.07 0.62
CA ILE A 71 10.12 10.32 -0.65
C ILE A 71 8.72 9.82 -1.03
N VAL A 72 7.98 9.22 -0.10
CA VAL A 72 6.62 8.74 -0.36
C VAL A 72 5.69 9.88 -0.78
N ILE A 73 5.76 11.03 -0.09
CA ILE A 73 4.95 12.20 -0.43
C ILE A 73 5.31 12.72 -1.83
N VAL A 74 6.60 12.85 -2.15
CA VAL A 74 7.05 13.29 -3.47
C VAL A 74 6.55 12.35 -4.58
N ILE A 75 6.62 11.04 -4.36
CA ILE A 75 6.12 10.04 -5.31
C ILE A 75 4.60 10.22 -5.53
N GLN A 76 3.82 10.46 -4.48
CA GLN A 76 2.38 10.69 -4.60
C GLN A 76 2.08 12.00 -5.35
N ILE A 77 2.84 13.06 -5.10
CA ILE A 77 2.70 14.32 -5.85
C ILE A 77 3.01 14.11 -7.33
N LEU A 78 4.09 13.38 -7.64
CA LEU A 78 4.46 13.06 -9.03
C LEU A 78 3.37 12.24 -9.72
N ASP A 79 2.77 11.27 -9.03
CA ASP A 79 1.68 10.47 -9.58
C ASP A 79 0.41 11.32 -9.89
N ALA A 80 0.18 12.39 -9.14
CA ALA A 80 -0.93 13.31 -9.38
C ALA A 80 -0.73 14.17 -10.66
N ILE A 81 0.50 14.28 -11.19
CA ILE A 81 0.81 15.07 -12.38
C ILE A 81 0.43 14.29 -13.64
N THR A 82 -0.71 14.59 -14.22
CA THR A 82 -1.22 13.92 -15.44
C THR A 82 -0.31 14.11 -16.66
N ALA A 83 0.48 15.20 -16.72
CA ALA A 83 1.42 15.48 -17.79
C ALA A 83 2.56 14.43 -17.89
N LEU A 84 2.80 13.61 -16.87
CA LEU A 84 3.80 12.54 -16.89
C LEU A 84 3.36 11.33 -17.77
N GLY A 85 2.11 11.30 -18.23
CA GLY A 85 1.62 10.22 -19.11
C GLY A 85 1.94 8.83 -18.57
N ASP A 86 2.50 7.97 -19.41
CA ASP A 86 2.81 6.57 -19.09
C ASP A 86 3.92 6.39 -18.04
N LEU A 87 4.72 7.43 -17.77
CA LEU A 87 5.73 7.38 -16.70
C LEU A 87 5.09 7.17 -15.32
N ARG A 88 3.83 7.56 -15.14
CA ARG A 88 3.08 7.36 -13.88
C ARG A 88 2.93 5.87 -13.53
N THR A 89 2.76 5.00 -14.53
CA THR A 89 2.60 3.56 -14.32
C THR A 89 3.84 2.90 -13.70
N TRP A 90 5.00 3.56 -13.78
CA TRP A 90 6.25 3.11 -13.18
C TRP A 90 6.48 3.66 -11.76
N LEU A 91 5.64 4.60 -11.31
CA LEU A 91 5.76 5.16 -9.98
C LEU A 91 5.22 4.19 -8.94
N PRO A 92 5.93 3.98 -7.82
CA PRO A 92 5.47 3.10 -6.73
C PRO A 92 4.11 3.49 -6.15
N GLY A 93 3.75 4.78 -6.25
CA GLY A 93 2.48 5.31 -5.75
C GLY A 93 1.29 5.08 -6.67
N HIS A 94 1.52 4.81 -7.96
CA HIS A 94 0.46 4.72 -8.96
C HIS A 94 -0.60 3.68 -8.60
N TYR A 95 -0.17 2.50 -8.22
CA TYR A 95 -1.06 1.41 -7.83
C TYR A 95 -1.52 1.48 -6.36
N ALA A 96 -1.06 2.46 -5.59
CA ALA A 96 -1.46 2.57 -4.18
C ALA A 96 -2.97 2.76 -4.00
N GLN A 97 -3.66 3.29 -5.01
CA GLN A 97 -5.11 3.50 -5.02
C GLN A 97 -5.91 2.35 -5.64
N ALA A 98 -5.26 1.31 -6.19
CA ALA A 98 -5.96 0.21 -6.86
C ALA A 98 -6.85 -0.63 -5.93
N TRP A 99 -6.76 -0.46 -4.60
CA TRP A 99 -7.71 -1.03 -3.66
C TRP A 99 -9.14 -0.54 -3.89
N THR A 100 -9.32 0.62 -4.54
CA THR A 100 -10.65 1.15 -4.89
C THR A 100 -11.38 0.28 -5.89
N ASP A 101 -10.66 -0.50 -6.71
CA ASP A 101 -11.22 -1.42 -7.68
C ASP A 101 -12.00 -2.57 -7.01
N ALA A 102 -11.65 -2.87 -5.75
CA ALA A 102 -12.40 -3.82 -4.93
C ALA A 102 -13.79 -3.29 -4.51
N LEU A 103 -14.05 -2.00 -4.66
CA LEU A 103 -15.36 -1.39 -4.37
C LEU A 103 -16.32 -1.46 -5.57
N ASN A 104 -15.81 -1.70 -6.78
CA ASN A 104 -16.62 -1.83 -7.99
C ASN A 104 -17.59 -3.02 -7.88
N PRO A 105 -18.75 -2.98 -8.56
CA PRO A 105 -19.71 -4.11 -8.57
C PRO A 105 -19.06 -5.44 -8.93
N THR A 106 -18.17 -5.42 -9.91
CA THR A 106 -17.25 -6.53 -10.26
C THR A 106 -15.83 -6.13 -9.87
N ILE A 107 -15.15 -6.96 -9.07
CA ILE A 107 -13.78 -6.66 -8.65
C ILE A 107 -12.85 -6.75 -9.86
N GLU A 108 -12.16 -5.67 -10.18
CA GLU A 108 -11.14 -5.64 -11.23
C GLU A 108 -9.78 -6.00 -10.65
N TRP A 109 -9.36 -7.22 -10.91
CA TRP A 109 -8.12 -7.77 -10.37
C TRP A 109 -6.86 -7.33 -11.11
N SER A 110 -6.98 -6.81 -12.34
CA SER A 110 -5.83 -6.51 -13.20
C SER A 110 -4.84 -5.53 -12.55
N ASP A 111 -5.32 -4.40 -12.09
CA ASP A 111 -4.48 -3.35 -11.51
C ASP A 111 -4.09 -3.67 -10.07
N MET A 112 -4.98 -4.31 -9.32
CA MET A 112 -4.63 -4.84 -7.99
C MET A 112 -3.53 -5.89 -8.05
N ALA A 113 -3.60 -6.85 -8.99
CA ALA A 113 -2.58 -7.88 -9.16
C ALA A 113 -1.23 -7.28 -9.58
N ARG A 114 -1.25 -6.36 -10.54
CA ARG A 114 -0.04 -5.63 -10.97
C ARG A 114 0.56 -4.83 -9.82
N GLY A 115 -0.27 -4.06 -9.12
CA GLY A 115 0.14 -3.25 -7.99
C GLY A 115 0.68 -4.10 -6.84
N GLY A 116 0.03 -5.22 -6.53
CA GLY A 116 0.48 -6.17 -5.51
C GLY A 116 1.84 -6.81 -5.86
N ALA A 117 2.01 -7.27 -7.11
CA ALA A 117 3.28 -7.82 -7.59
C ALA A 117 4.39 -6.76 -7.54
N TYR A 118 4.08 -5.53 -7.95
CA TYR A 118 5.02 -4.40 -7.92
C TYR A 118 5.40 -4.04 -6.47
N ALA A 119 4.44 -4.03 -5.55
CA ALA A 119 4.71 -3.77 -4.14
C ALA A 119 5.63 -4.82 -3.52
N VAL A 120 5.38 -6.10 -3.79
CA VAL A 120 6.26 -7.19 -3.32
C VAL A 120 7.66 -7.06 -3.91
N ALA A 121 7.78 -6.80 -5.21
CA ALA A 121 9.07 -6.63 -5.88
C ALA A 121 9.88 -5.46 -5.27
N LEU A 122 9.25 -4.31 -5.04
CA LEU A 122 9.89 -3.16 -4.40
C LEU A 122 10.28 -3.44 -2.95
N PHE A 123 9.42 -4.08 -2.18
CA PHE A 123 9.75 -4.46 -0.81
C PHE A 123 10.98 -5.36 -0.77
N VAL A 124 10.99 -6.43 -1.58
CA VAL A 124 12.15 -7.34 -1.68
C VAL A 124 13.40 -6.59 -2.11
N LEU A 125 13.29 -5.69 -3.11
CA LEU A 125 14.41 -4.87 -3.57
C LEU A 125 14.99 -4.03 -2.41
N PHE A 126 14.16 -3.31 -1.66
CA PHE A 126 14.63 -2.50 -0.54
C PHE A 126 15.26 -3.32 0.57
N VAL A 127 14.68 -4.49 0.89
CA VAL A 127 15.25 -5.39 1.89
C VAL A 127 16.61 -5.93 1.42
N VAL A 128 16.74 -6.37 0.17
CA VAL A 128 18.00 -6.85 -0.39
C VAL A 128 19.06 -5.73 -0.36
N LEU A 129 18.70 -4.53 -0.79
CA LEU A 129 19.61 -3.37 -0.76
C LEU A 129 20.04 -3.02 0.66
N ALA A 130 19.12 -3.14 1.64
CA ALA A 130 19.43 -2.91 3.05
C ALA A 130 20.42 -3.95 3.58
N VAL A 131 20.20 -5.24 3.30
CA VAL A 131 21.10 -6.33 3.72
C VAL A 131 22.48 -6.17 3.10
N LEU A 132 22.56 -5.96 1.78
CA LEU A 132 23.84 -5.75 1.07
C LEU A 132 24.62 -4.53 1.60
N LYS A 133 23.90 -3.50 2.03
CA LYS A 133 24.54 -2.32 2.61
C LYS A 133 24.99 -2.57 4.05
N PHE A 134 24.22 -3.35 4.81
CA PHE A 134 24.56 -3.72 6.17
C PHE A 134 25.82 -4.59 6.22
N ASP A 135 25.93 -5.59 5.33
CA ASP A 135 27.11 -6.47 5.25
C ASP A 135 28.40 -5.73 4.87
N ARG A 136 28.26 -4.60 4.16
CA ARG A 136 29.40 -3.74 3.78
C ARG A 136 29.74 -2.65 4.82
N LYS A 137 28.91 -2.49 5.82
CA LYS A 137 29.18 -1.60 6.95
C LYS A 137 30.11 -2.39 7.89
N ASP A 138 31.44 -2.24 7.71
CA ASP A 138 32.42 -2.85 8.59
C ASP A 138 32.09 -2.52 10.04
N ILE A 139 31.79 -3.56 10.82
CA ILE A 139 31.57 -3.48 12.28
C ILE A 139 32.96 -3.44 12.94
N THR A 140 33.84 -2.57 12.47
CA THR A 140 35.11 -2.30 13.10
C THR A 140 35.04 -0.96 13.79
N SER A 141 34.76 -1.00 15.05
CA SER A 141 35.14 0.03 16.03
C SER A 141 35.81 -0.66 17.19
#